data_01f5f38d4d730e7affe9f6a8fe277336
#
_entry.id   01f5f38d4d730e7affe9f6a8fe277336
#
_cell.length_a   1.000
_cell.length_b   1.000
_cell.length_c   1.000
_cell.angle_alpha   90.00
_cell.angle_beta   90.00
_cell.angle_gamma   90.00
#
_symmetry.space_group_name_H-M   'P 1'
#
loop_
_entity.id
_entity.type
_entity.pdbx_description
1 polymer ?
#
loop_
_entity_poly.entity_id
_entity_poly.type
_entity_poly.pdbx_seq_one_letter_code
_entity_poly.pdbx_strand_id
1 'polypeptide(L)'
;GIITLPEASMADGQLAAPPEVTSVPYPKDTDFVKDGKVDYSGYDKACDDWQAARQERLQTMVDPADVAHWFTSSIPVLLQGAGDENRVCSPLNVYMALAMLAAVTDGQTQGQILDALGADSLDELQTRAALLWQENSWNDGLVTSLLANSIWLQDGYEYNEDTLKKLGEEFFASAFSGEM
;
A
#
# COMPACT_ATOMS: atom_id res chain seq x y z
N GLY A 1 -12.87 -5.98 -13.30
CA GLY A 1 -13.52 -6.91 -12.38
C GLY A 1 -13.16 -6.52 -10.96
N ILE A 2 -14.15 -6.41 -10.08
CA ILE A 2 -13.96 -6.15 -8.65
C ILE A 2 -13.26 -7.39 -8.08
N ILE A 3 -12.02 -7.24 -7.63
CA ILE A 3 -11.31 -8.30 -6.91
C ILE A 3 -11.95 -8.34 -5.52
N THR A 4 -12.75 -9.38 -5.26
CA THR A 4 -13.24 -9.65 -3.90
C THR A 4 -12.07 -10.28 -3.14
N LEU A 5 -11.47 -9.51 -2.25
CA LEU A 5 -10.37 -9.99 -1.42
C LEU A 5 -10.93 -10.84 -0.27
N PRO A 6 -10.29 -11.97 0.10
CA PRO A 6 -10.70 -12.73 1.26
C PRO A 6 -10.54 -11.89 2.53
N GLU A 7 -11.46 -12.06 3.49
CA GLU A 7 -11.30 -11.46 4.81
C GLU A 7 -10.01 -11.99 5.45
N ALA A 8 -9.09 -11.08 5.75
CA ALA A 8 -7.87 -11.42 6.46
C ALA A 8 -8.24 -11.90 7.87
N SER A 9 -7.66 -13.02 8.29
CA SER A 9 -7.77 -13.47 9.69
C SER A 9 -7.06 -12.45 10.58
N MET A 10 -7.82 -11.77 11.44
CA MET A 10 -7.29 -10.76 12.37
C MET A 10 -6.36 -11.41 13.41
N ALA A 11 -5.19 -10.80 13.61
CA ALA A 11 -4.28 -11.17 14.70
C ALA A 11 -4.84 -10.69 16.04
N ASP A 12 -4.33 -11.25 17.14
CA ASP A 12 -4.73 -10.82 18.50
C ASP A 12 -4.38 -9.33 18.70
N GLY A 13 -5.37 -8.54 19.15
CA GLY A 13 -5.26 -7.07 19.28
C GLY A 13 -5.35 -6.30 17.96
N GLN A 14 -5.54 -6.94 16.83
CA GLN A 14 -5.73 -6.26 15.55
C GLN A 14 -7.16 -5.76 15.39
N LEU A 15 -7.32 -4.46 15.13
CA LEU A 15 -8.62 -3.78 14.98
C LEU A 15 -9.00 -3.57 13.50
N ALA A 16 -8.01 -3.48 12.62
CA ALA A 16 -8.21 -3.39 11.18
C ALA A 16 -7.02 -4.02 10.44
N ALA A 17 -7.26 -4.52 9.25
CA ALA A 17 -6.24 -5.09 8.38
C ALA A 17 -6.42 -4.59 6.94
N PRO A 18 -5.32 -4.40 6.19
CA PRO A 18 -5.39 -4.16 4.77
C PRO A 18 -5.89 -5.41 4.03
N PRO A 19 -6.45 -5.26 2.83
CA PRO A 19 -6.80 -6.38 1.99
C PRO A 19 -5.53 -7.18 1.61
N GLU A 20 -5.70 -8.48 1.37
CA GLU A 20 -4.60 -9.34 0.92
C GLU A 20 -4.18 -8.95 -0.51
N VAL A 21 -2.86 -8.82 -0.71
CA VAL A 21 -2.30 -8.57 -2.05
C VAL A 21 -2.27 -9.87 -2.84
N THR A 22 -3.10 -9.95 -3.87
CA THR A 22 -3.08 -11.04 -4.83
C THR A 22 -2.76 -10.52 -6.21
N SER A 23 -1.81 -11.16 -6.89
CA SER A 23 -1.45 -10.86 -8.27
C SER A 23 -1.63 -12.10 -9.13
N VAL A 24 -1.68 -11.94 -10.46
CA VAL A 24 -1.63 -13.09 -11.36
C VAL A 24 -0.36 -13.87 -11.07
N PRO A 25 -0.44 -15.17 -10.73
CA PRO A 25 0.72 -15.96 -10.38
C PRO A 25 1.73 -16.02 -11.53
N TYR A 26 3.03 -15.93 -11.17
CA TYR A 26 4.08 -16.19 -12.15
C TYR A 26 4.00 -17.65 -12.62
N PRO A 27 3.88 -17.91 -13.94
CA PRO A 27 3.74 -19.26 -14.46
C PRO A 27 5.05 -20.05 -14.26
N LYS A 28 4.92 -21.30 -13.80
CA LYS A 28 6.04 -22.24 -13.69
C LYS A 28 5.86 -23.32 -14.73
N ASP A 29 6.91 -23.68 -15.45
CA ASP A 29 6.88 -24.72 -16.48
C ASP A 29 6.40 -26.07 -15.91
N THR A 30 6.70 -26.34 -14.63
CA THR A 30 6.24 -27.54 -13.90
C THR A 30 4.73 -27.66 -13.81
N ASP A 31 4.00 -26.55 -13.84
CA ASP A 31 2.53 -26.53 -13.73
C ASP A 31 1.85 -26.93 -15.07
N PHE A 32 2.66 -27.00 -16.14
CA PHE A 32 2.21 -27.33 -17.50
C PHE A 32 2.68 -28.72 -17.98
N VAL A 33 3.09 -29.59 -17.06
CA VAL A 33 3.51 -30.96 -17.40
C VAL A 33 2.27 -31.87 -17.58
N LYS A 34 2.10 -32.44 -18.79
CA LYS A 34 1.08 -33.44 -19.12
C LYS A 34 1.79 -34.67 -19.68
N ASP A 35 1.49 -35.85 -19.14
CA ASP A 35 2.07 -37.13 -19.57
C ASP A 35 3.60 -37.12 -19.67
N GLY A 36 4.26 -36.45 -18.71
CA GLY A 36 5.73 -36.32 -18.64
C GLY A 36 6.35 -35.39 -19.68
N LYS A 37 5.53 -34.59 -20.39
CA LYS A 37 5.99 -33.56 -21.34
C LYS A 37 5.45 -32.19 -20.95
N VAL A 38 6.26 -31.17 -21.18
CA VAL A 38 5.82 -29.78 -20.96
C VAL A 38 4.93 -29.33 -22.12
N ASP A 39 3.75 -28.83 -21.78
CA ASP A 39 2.85 -28.13 -22.71
C ASP A 39 3.34 -26.68 -22.87
N TYR A 40 4.32 -26.48 -23.74
CA TYR A 40 4.91 -25.15 -23.99
C TYR A 40 3.90 -24.13 -24.48
N SER A 41 2.88 -24.55 -25.26
CA SER A 41 1.83 -23.64 -25.74
C SER A 41 0.98 -23.10 -24.60
N GLY A 42 0.63 -23.96 -23.62
CA GLY A 42 -0.08 -23.54 -22.42
C GLY A 42 0.79 -22.64 -21.52
N TYR A 43 2.07 -22.97 -21.39
CA TYR A 43 3.03 -22.19 -20.63
C TYR A 43 3.24 -20.80 -21.24
N ASP A 44 3.51 -20.70 -22.56
CA ASP A 44 3.70 -19.44 -23.28
C ASP A 44 2.48 -18.54 -23.12
N LYS A 45 1.26 -19.11 -23.27
CA LYS A 45 0.03 -18.35 -23.05
C LYS A 45 -0.07 -17.80 -21.62
N ALA A 46 0.27 -18.60 -20.62
CA ALA A 46 0.27 -18.13 -19.22
C ALA A 46 1.30 -17.02 -18.96
N CYS A 47 2.45 -17.08 -19.62
CA CYS A 47 3.44 -16.00 -19.59
C CYS A 47 2.90 -14.71 -20.21
N ASP A 48 2.21 -14.81 -21.33
CA ASP A 48 1.59 -13.67 -22.01
C ASP A 48 0.48 -13.06 -21.13
N ASP A 49 -0.38 -13.90 -20.53
CA ASP A 49 -1.43 -13.44 -19.61
C ASP A 49 -0.85 -12.75 -18.37
N TRP A 50 0.24 -13.28 -17.79
CA TRP A 50 0.95 -12.65 -16.67
C TRP A 50 1.57 -11.31 -17.06
N GLN A 51 2.21 -11.22 -18.23
CA GLN A 51 2.76 -9.97 -18.74
C GLN A 51 1.68 -8.93 -18.99
N ALA A 52 0.54 -9.33 -19.58
CA ALA A 52 -0.60 -8.45 -19.82
C ALA A 52 -1.17 -7.87 -18.51
N ALA A 53 -1.36 -8.71 -17.49
CA ALA A 53 -1.82 -8.27 -16.16
C ALA A 53 -0.85 -7.28 -15.50
N ARG A 54 0.46 -7.52 -15.67
CA ARG A 54 1.50 -6.59 -15.19
C ARG A 54 1.46 -5.25 -15.93
N GLN A 55 1.26 -5.26 -17.25
CA GLN A 55 1.14 -4.03 -18.05
C GLN A 55 -0.13 -3.24 -17.69
N GLU A 56 -1.26 -3.91 -17.52
CA GLU A 56 -2.51 -3.27 -17.09
C GLU A 56 -2.33 -2.56 -15.73
N ARG A 57 -1.66 -3.20 -14.79
CA ARG A 57 -1.34 -2.60 -13.50
C ARG A 57 -0.49 -1.33 -13.63
N LEU A 58 0.52 -1.33 -14.50
CA LEU A 58 1.38 -0.16 -14.72
C LEU A 58 0.63 1.03 -15.34
N GLN A 59 -0.54 0.82 -15.94
CA GLN A 59 -1.39 1.89 -16.46
C GLN A 59 -2.25 2.58 -15.40
N THR A 60 -2.36 1.99 -14.20
CA THR A 60 -3.14 2.53 -13.08
C THR A 60 -2.27 3.16 -12.00
N MET A 61 -1.07 3.61 -12.37
CA MET A 61 -0.11 4.22 -11.45
C MET A 61 -0.51 5.68 -11.13
N VAL A 62 -0.06 6.16 -9.96
CA VAL A 62 -0.18 7.59 -9.62
C VAL A 62 0.59 8.44 -10.64
N ASP A 63 0.05 9.60 -11.01
CA ASP A 63 0.81 10.54 -11.81
C ASP A 63 2.02 11.03 -10.99
N PRO A 64 3.27 10.81 -11.48
CA PRO A 64 4.45 11.28 -10.77
C PRO A 64 4.41 12.77 -10.43
N ALA A 65 3.72 13.61 -11.23
CA ALA A 65 3.58 15.03 -10.97
C ALA A 65 2.84 15.32 -9.65
N ASP A 66 1.86 14.49 -9.30
CA ASP A 66 1.03 14.66 -8.10
C ASP A 66 1.81 14.44 -6.79
N VAL A 67 2.90 13.69 -6.85
CA VAL A 67 3.71 13.33 -5.68
C VAL A 67 5.13 13.90 -5.71
N ALA A 68 5.56 14.42 -6.87
CA ALA A 68 6.93 14.92 -7.07
C ALA A 68 7.34 15.98 -6.06
N HIS A 69 6.44 16.89 -5.70
CA HIS A 69 6.71 17.94 -4.71
C HIS A 69 7.06 17.33 -3.36
N TRP A 70 6.25 16.38 -2.87
CA TRP A 70 6.52 15.69 -1.61
C TRP A 70 7.87 14.97 -1.62
N PHE A 71 8.12 14.13 -2.61
CA PHE A 71 9.36 13.35 -2.68
C PHE A 71 10.60 14.25 -2.80
N THR A 72 10.49 15.38 -3.50
CA THR A 72 11.60 16.32 -3.65
C THR A 72 11.84 17.14 -2.38
N SER A 73 10.79 17.63 -1.73
CA SER A 73 10.90 18.54 -0.57
C SER A 73 11.14 17.80 0.74
N SER A 74 10.64 16.58 0.91
CA SER A 74 10.75 15.83 2.16
C SER A 74 12.14 15.23 2.39
N ILE A 75 12.84 14.81 1.34
CA ILE A 75 14.16 14.16 1.48
C ILE A 75 15.18 14.99 2.26
N PRO A 76 15.40 16.28 1.94
CA PRO A 76 16.32 17.10 2.71
C PRO A 76 15.93 17.24 4.19
N VAL A 77 14.62 17.31 4.47
CA VAL A 77 14.09 17.43 5.84
C VAL A 77 14.30 16.14 6.61
N LEU A 78 13.98 14.99 6.02
CA LEU A 78 14.11 13.67 6.64
C LEU A 78 15.57 13.30 6.91
N LEU A 79 16.49 13.79 6.10
CA LEU A 79 17.93 13.57 6.25
C LEU A 79 18.63 14.68 7.05
N GLN A 80 17.92 15.72 7.47
CA GLN A 80 18.48 16.82 8.24
C GLN A 80 19.13 16.32 9.54
N GLY A 81 20.34 16.82 9.84
CA GLY A 81 21.07 16.46 11.05
C GLY A 81 21.74 15.07 11.02
N ALA A 82 21.85 14.43 9.85
CA ALA A 82 22.59 13.18 9.72
C ALA A 82 24.09 13.35 9.99
N GLY A 83 24.66 14.54 9.71
CA GLY A 83 26.10 14.76 9.82
C GLY A 83 26.88 13.76 8.94
N ASP A 84 27.86 13.09 9.57
CA ASP A 84 28.66 12.03 8.93
C ASP A 84 28.07 10.62 9.12
N GLU A 85 26.85 10.51 9.70
CA GLU A 85 26.20 9.22 9.94
C GLU A 85 25.38 8.78 8.73
N ASN A 86 25.39 7.46 8.47
CA ASN A 86 24.50 6.88 7.49
C ASN A 86 23.04 6.90 8.01
N ARG A 87 22.15 7.56 7.28
CA ARG A 87 20.71 7.54 7.54
C ARG A 87 19.95 6.93 6.36
N VAL A 88 18.95 6.15 6.70
CA VAL A 88 18.00 5.61 5.74
C VAL A 88 16.61 6.11 6.11
N CYS A 89 15.89 6.67 5.16
CA CYS A 89 14.50 7.07 5.34
C CYS A 89 13.68 6.59 4.14
N SER A 90 12.38 6.41 4.37
CA SER A 90 11.43 6.10 3.31
C SER A 90 10.42 7.25 3.21
N PRO A 91 10.57 8.19 2.27
CA PRO A 91 9.59 9.26 2.06
C PRO A 91 8.19 8.73 1.75
N LEU A 92 8.11 7.56 1.09
CA LEU A 92 6.84 6.89 0.79
C LEU A 92 6.11 6.46 2.07
N ASN A 93 6.81 5.82 3.02
CA ASN A 93 6.18 5.41 4.28
C ASN A 93 5.75 6.61 5.11
N VAL A 94 6.52 7.71 5.08
CA VAL A 94 6.12 8.96 5.76
C VAL A 94 4.89 9.57 5.08
N TYR A 95 4.82 9.57 3.73
CA TYR A 95 3.63 9.99 2.99
C TYR A 95 2.39 9.21 3.43
N MET A 96 2.49 7.88 3.45
CA MET A 96 1.39 7.00 3.85
C MET A 96 0.98 7.23 5.32
N ALA A 97 1.95 7.41 6.22
CA ALA A 97 1.67 7.70 7.63
C ALA A 97 0.93 9.04 7.81
N LEU A 98 1.33 10.08 7.08
CA LEU A 98 0.65 11.38 7.09
C LEU A 98 -0.74 11.29 6.45
N ALA A 99 -0.91 10.51 5.39
CA ALA A 99 -2.22 10.28 4.79
C ALA A 99 -3.20 9.62 5.77
N MET A 100 -2.74 8.61 6.53
CA MET A 100 -3.52 8.00 7.61
C MET A 100 -3.84 9.02 8.71
N LEU A 101 -2.89 9.87 9.08
CA LEU A 101 -3.09 10.91 10.10
C LEU A 101 -4.13 11.92 9.63
N ALA A 102 -4.15 12.31 8.35
CA ALA A 102 -5.19 13.17 7.78
C ALA A 102 -6.58 12.55 7.89
N ALA A 103 -6.69 11.22 7.75
CA ALA A 103 -7.96 10.51 7.84
C ALA A 103 -8.55 10.44 9.26
N VAL A 104 -7.71 10.59 10.30
CA VAL A 104 -8.12 10.55 11.72
C VAL A 104 -8.13 11.93 12.39
N THR A 105 -7.85 12.98 11.63
CA THR A 105 -7.87 14.37 12.10
C THR A 105 -8.91 15.19 11.33
N ASP A 106 -9.20 16.38 11.83
CA ASP A 106 -10.11 17.33 11.18
C ASP A 106 -9.59 18.78 11.25
N GLY A 107 -10.35 19.68 10.66
CA GLY A 107 -10.13 21.13 10.74
C GLY A 107 -8.74 21.56 10.29
N GLN A 108 -8.08 22.41 11.08
CA GLN A 108 -6.80 23.01 10.72
C GLN A 108 -5.68 21.98 10.57
N THR A 109 -5.64 20.96 11.44
CA THR A 109 -4.59 19.92 11.38
C THR A 109 -4.68 19.12 10.09
N GLN A 110 -5.88 18.69 9.71
CA GLN A 110 -6.11 18.00 8.45
C GLN A 110 -5.69 18.87 7.26
N GLY A 111 -6.11 20.17 7.24
CA GLY A 111 -5.73 21.09 6.18
C GLY A 111 -4.22 21.25 6.02
N GLN A 112 -3.48 21.36 7.13
CA GLN A 112 -2.00 21.44 7.10
C GLN A 112 -1.35 20.18 6.53
N ILE A 113 -1.92 19.00 6.81
CA ILE A 113 -1.40 17.74 6.26
C ILE A 113 -1.69 17.66 4.76
N LEU A 114 -2.92 18.01 4.34
CA LEU A 114 -3.28 18.05 2.92
C LEU A 114 -2.35 18.99 2.14
N ASP A 115 -2.12 20.20 2.63
CA ASP A 115 -1.18 21.15 2.04
C ASP A 115 0.24 20.59 1.92
N ALA A 116 0.73 19.93 2.97
CA ALA A 116 2.07 19.33 2.99
C ALA A 116 2.22 18.18 1.98
N LEU A 117 1.14 17.41 1.76
CA LEU A 117 1.12 16.29 0.81
C LEU A 117 0.69 16.72 -0.60
N GLY A 118 0.32 17.99 -0.79
CA GLY A 118 -0.10 18.56 -2.07
C GLY A 118 -1.44 18.02 -2.57
N ALA A 119 -2.39 17.75 -1.66
CA ALA A 119 -3.72 17.28 -1.98
C ALA A 119 -4.78 18.34 -1.66
N ASP A 120 -5.74 18.52 -2.56
CA ASP A 120 -6.82 19.50 -2.42
C ASP A 120 -7.95 18.99 -1.50
N SER A 121 -8.02 17.68 -1.28
CA SER A 121 -9.05 17.05 -0.45
C SER A 121 -8.59 15.71 0.14
N LEU A 122 -9.31 15.25 1.18
CA LEU A 122 -9.06 13.94 1.76
C LEU A 122 -9.35 12.80 0.75
N ASP A 123 -10.38 12.94 -0.09
CA ASP A 123 -10.75 11.95 -1.10
C ASP A 123 -9.65 11.81 -2.17
N GLU A 124 -9.07 12.93 -2.59
CA GLU A 124 -7.93 12.92 -3.50
C GLU A 124 -6.71 12.26 -2.86
N LEU A 125 -6.38 12.64 -1.62
CA LEU A 125 -5.27 12.05 -0.87
C LEU A 125 -5.44 10.53 -0.70
N GLN A 126 -6.65 10.08 -0.39
CA GLN A 126 -7.01 8.68 -0.28
C GLN A 126 -6.80 7.93 -1.61
N THR A 127 -7.30 8.48 -2.70
CA THR A 127 -7.13 7.89 -4.04
C THR A 127 -5.65 7.75 -4.38
N ARG A 128 -4.87 8.79 -4.13
CA ARG A 128 -3.43 8.82 -4.37
C ARG A 128 -2.67 7.83 -3.48
N ALA A 129 -3.02 7.74 -2.20
CA ALA A 129 -2.45 6.77 -1.27
C ALA A 129 -2.76 5.33 -1.69
N ALA A 130 -3.98 5.06 -2.16
CA ALA A 130 -4.37 3.75 -2.68
C ALA A 130 -3.55 3.34 -3.91
N LEU A 131 -3.35 4.25 -4.86
CA LEU A 131 -2.51 4.00 -6.04
C LEU A 131 -1.06 3.73 -5.64
N LEU A 132 -0.47 4.56 -4.77
CA LEU A 132 0.89 4.37 -4.26
C LEU A 132 1.06 3.02 -3.56
N TRP A 133 0.07 2.62 -2.76
CA TRP A 133 0.10 1.31 -2.12
C TRP A 133 0.04 0.17 -3.13
N GLN A 134 -0.88 0.24 -4.10
CA GLN A 134 -1.03 -0.77 -5.15
C GLN A 134 0.23 -0.89 -6.01
N GLU A 135 0.88 0.21 -6.35
CA GLU A 135 2.13 0.22 -7.10
C GLU A 135 3.27 -0.52 -6.40
N ASN A 136 3.33 -0.37 -5.07
CA ASN A 136 4.40 -0.90 -4.24
C ASN A 136 4.07 -2.24 -3.58
N SER A 137 2.85 -2.78 -3.82
CA SER A 137 2.40 -4.05 -3.26
C SER A 137 2.19 -5.07 -4.38
N TRP A 138 2.94 -6.17 -4.36
CA TRP A 138 2.95 -7.21 -5.38
C TRP A 138 3.23 -8.58 -4.77
N ASN A 139 2.47 -9.58 -5.18
CA ASN A 139 2.73 -10.97 -4.81
C ASN A 139 2.27 -11.90 -5.93
N ASP A 140 3.19 -12.37 -6.76
CA ASP A 140 2.93 -13.30 -7.86
C ASP A 140 3.47 -14.71 -7.60
N GLY A 141 3.93 -14.97 -6.39
CA GLY A 141 4.52 -16.25 -5.99
C GLY A 141 5.99 -16.41 -6.40
N LEU A 142 6.54 -15.52 -7.23
CA LEU A 142 7.97 -15.41 -7.53
C LEU A 142 8.60 -14.27 -6.75
N VAL A 143 7.93 -13.13 -6.73
CA VAL A 143 8.36 -11.92 -6.01
C VAL A 143 7.23 -11.48 -5.09
N THR A 144 7.60 -11.10 -3.87
CA THR A 144 6.71 -10.45 -2.91
C THR A 144 7.30 -9.10 -2.55
N SER A 145 6.51 -8.04 -2.77
CA SER A 145 6.77 -6.68 -2.30
C SER A 145 5.53 -6.19 -1.58
N LEU A 146 5.67 -5.75 -0.35
CA LEU A 146 4.55 -5.28 0.47
C LEU A 146 4.90 -3.94 1.08
N LEU A 147 4.07 -2.94 0.81
CA LEU A 147 4.10 -1.67 1.52
C LEU A 147 3.20 -1.81 2.75
N ALA A 148 3.81 -1.96 3.93
CA ALA A 148 3.10 -2.15 5.18
C ALA A 148 3.11 -0.86 6.02
N ASN A 149 1.93 -0.46 6.49
CA ASN A 149 1.74 0.65 7.41
C ASN A 149 0.90 0.18 8.59
N SER A 150 1.14 0.74 9.77
CA SER A 150 0.34 0.43 10.95
C SER A 150 0.10 1.65 11.81
N ILE A 151 -1.04 1.64 12.51
CA ILE A 151 -1.36 2.59 13.57
C ILE A 151 -1.55 1.80 14.87
N TRP A 152 -1.01 2.32 15.95
CA TRP A 152 -1.10 1.73 17.28
C TRP A 152 -1.92 2.64 18.18
N LEU A 153 -2.93 2.09 18.81
CA LEU A 153 -3.93 2.79 19.60
C LEU A 153 -3.86 2.33 21.05
N GLN A 154 -4.01 3.27 21.98
CA GLN A 154 -3.99 2.98 23.40
C GLN A 154 -5.20 2.14 23.81
N ASP A 155 -4.99 1.07 24.57
CA ASP A 155 -6.07 0.29 25.17
C ASP A 155 -6.95 1.12 26.11
N GLY A 156 -8.22 0.72 26.22
CA GLY A 156 -9.18 1.34 27.15
C GLY A 156 -9.90 2.57 26.59
N TYR A 157 -9.68 2.93 25.32
CA TYR A 157 -10.45 3.95 24.63
C TYR A 157 -11.40 3.31 23.62
N GLU A 158 -12.55 3.95 23.41
CA GLU A 158 -13.46 3.61 22.31
C GLU A 158 -13.02 4.33 21.04
N TYR A 159 -12.86 3.60 19.96
CA TYR A 159 -12.49 4.13 18.65
C TYR A 159 -13.65 3.98 17.68
N ASN A 160 -13.78 4.92 16.77
CA ASN A 160 -14.81 4.90 15.73
C ASN A 160 -14.53 3.75 14.75
N GLU A 161 -15.44 2.78 14.67
CA GLU A 161 -15.30 1.60 13.81
C GLU A 161 -15.23 1.95 12.33
N ASP A 162 -15.98 2.97 11.87
CA ASP A 162 -15.94 3.42 10.47
C ASP A 162 -14.57 3.99 10.12
N THR A 163 -13.94 4.72 11.07
CA THR A 163 -12.58 5.24 10.89
C THR A 163 -11.55 4.11 10.82
N LEU A 164 -11.66 3.10 11.70
CA LEU A 164 -10.78 1.94 11.68
C LEU A 164 -10.93 1.15 10.37
N LYS A 165 -12.16 0.97 9.91
CA LYS A 165 -12.46 0.32 8.64
C LYS A 165 -11.84 1.08 7.46
N LYS A 166 -11.98 2.41 7.42
CA LYS A 166 -11.34 3.26 6.41
C LYS A 166 -9.82 3.12 6.41
N LEU A 167 -9.19 3.11 7.58
CA LEU A 167 -7.74 2.91 7.67
C LEU A 167 -7.30 1.58 7.02
N GLY A 168 -8.05 0.50 7.24
CA GLY A 168 -7.76 -0.80 6.64
C GLY A 168 -8.04 -0.84 5.15
N GLU A 169 -9.25 -0.47 4.73
CA GLU A 169 -9.73 -0.67 3.36
C GLU A 169 -9.24 0.40 2.38
N GLU A 170 -9.09 1.64 2.83
CA GLU A 170 -8.82 2.81 1.98
C GLU A 170 -7.37 3.29 2.07
N PHE A 171 -6.72 3.14 3.24
CA PHE A 171 -5.31 3.50 3.43
C PHE A 171 -4.39 2.28 3.58
N PHE A 172 -4.94 1.07 3.46
CA PHE A 172 -4.20 -0.20 3.48
C PHE A 172 -3.31 -0.36 4.71
N ALA A 173 -3.80 0.08 5.86
CA ALA A 173 -3.09 0.05 7.12
C ALA A 173 -3.62 -1.03 8.05
N SER A 174 -2.73 -1.60 8.86
CA SER A 174 -3.14 -2.39 10.01
C SER A 174 -3.34 -1.48 11.22
N ALA A 175 -4.44 -1.62 11.95
CA ALA A 175 -4.65 -0.97 13.23
C ALA A 175 -4.55 -1.99 14.36
N PHE A 176 -3.84 -1.64 15.40
CA PHE A 176 -3.65 -2.47 16.58
C PHE A 176 -3.98 -1.68 17.84
N SER A 177 -4.47 -2.38 18.88
CA SER A 177 -4.53 -1.84 20.23
C SER A 177 -3.48 -2.49 21.13
N GLY A 178 -3.01 -1.74 22.11
CA GLY A 178 -2.04 -2.21 23.08
C GLY A 178 -1.79 -1.22 24.20
N GLU A 179 -1.17 -1.68 25.28
CA GLU A 179 -0.65 -0.81 26.33
C GLU A 179 0.56 -0.03 25.80
N MET A 180 0.50 1.31 25.88
CA MET A 180 1.58 2.23 25.49
C MET A 180 2.15 2.96 26.69
#